data_99323deeaa3d6d222c0e84b37285c9f9
#
_entry.id   99323deeaa3d6d222c0e84b37285c9f9
#
_cell.length_a   1.000
_cell.length_b   1.000
_cell.length_c   1.000
_cell.angle_alpha   90.00
_cell.angle_beta   90.00
_cell.angle_gamma   90.00
#
_symmetry.space_group_name_H-M   'P 1'
#
loop_
_entity.id
_entity.type
_entity.pdbx_description
1 polymer ?
#
loop_
_entity_poly.entity_id
_entity_poly.type
_entity_poly.pdbx_seq_one_letter_code
_entity_poly.pdbx_strand_id
1 'polypeptide(L)'
;MAALATMAAATAQFQLPNGGFEEWDGGNTSEPTHWNSFATSDGTFASLASSPHHYRRNGGRPGTHGSHYLTIYCQSILGIKANGNMTTGRIHASSMSAASEDNYNYTQRSNADHCQPFSGTPDSLYVWVSFYAASENSKAQVSAILHGDSDFKAPNQEEDTEKYCGRASARFARTTTSATTPEWMLVQVPFVYDGTSEASYMLVNLTTNAVPGSGDGNDSLSVDDLEFVYSAWLTAVSIDGRAVRYFRKGKLDYTVHVDDAALLNPTTVVGTPEVSDATVETVVAPLDDTSTLVRLIVTAEDGITYRTYTLTLTTGNPEGAFPLAIGDSPASNSFRVYPNPATDAVTVEADGRVDLVDLEGRQIISREVHGTAHFDLSALPSGVYFVRTATATRRLVKE
;
A
#
# COMPACT_ATOMS: atom_id res chain seq x y z
N MET A 1 49.46 13.93 1.39
CA MET A 1 48.12 14.50 1.25
C MET A 1 47.13 13.36 1.10
N ALA A 2 46.37 13.03 2.14
CA ALA A 2 45.36 12.00 2.07
C ALA A 2 44.07 12.66 1.53
N ALA A 3 43.57 12.17 0.42
CA ALA A 3 42.28 12.62 -0.12
C ALA A 3 41.18 12.06 0.77
N LEU A 4 40.47 12.93 1.51
CA LEU A 4 39.20 12.60 2.13
C LEU A 4 38.19 12.40 1.01
N ALA A 5 37.80 11.15 0.74
CA ALA A 5 36.63 10.86 -0.04
C ALA A 5 35.43 11.20 0.85
N THR A 6 34.75 12.30 0.56
CA THR A 6 33.42 12.59 1.09
C THR A 6 32.46 11.57 0.47
N MET A 7 32.09 10.55 1.23
CA MET A 7 30.89 9.77 0.93
C MET A 7 29.70 10.73 1.07
N ALA A 8 29.10 11.10 -0.04
CA ALA A 8 27.77 11.70 -0.03
C ALA A 8 26.85 10.65 0.60
N ALA A 9 26.23 10.97 1.74
CA ALA A 9 25.15 10.17 2.26
C ALA A 9 24.05 10.12 1.19
N ALA A 10 23.72 8.93 0.69
CA ALA A 10 22.60 8.76 -0.18
C ALA A 10 21.36 9.24 0.60
N THR A 11 20.70 10.28 0.10
CA THR A 11 19.38 10.65 0.65
C THR A 11 18.44 9.49 0.44
N ALA A 12 17.73 9.11 1.51
CA ALA A 12 16.71 8.07 1.43
C ALA A 12 15.72 8.39 0.31
N GLN A 13 15.48 7.44 -0.59
CA GLN A 13 14.55 7.61 -1.70
C GLN A 13 13.29 6.81 -1.41
N PHE A 14 12.20 7.51 -1.23
CA PHE A 14 10.88 6.96 -0.87
C PHE A 14 9.91 6.91 -2.05
N GLN A 15 10.25 7.50 -3.19
CA GLN A 15 9.41 7.50 -4.38
C GLN A 15 10.15 6.99 -5.61
N LEU A 16 9.37 6.49 -6.55
CA LEU A 16 9.86 6.09 -7.86
C LEU A 16 10.24 7.34 -8.67
N PRO A 17 11.46 7.43 -9.20
CA PRO A 17 11.81 8.54 -10.08
C PRO A 17 11.04 8.42 -11.39
N ASN A 18 10.62 9.57 -11.92
CA ASN A 18 9.94 9.68 -13.21
C ASN A 18 8.76 8.71 -13.40
N GLY A 19 7.96 8.50 -12.34
CA GLY A 19 6.76 7.64 -12.39
C GLY A 19 5.64 8.20 -13.26
N GLY A 20 5.65 9.51 -13.53
CA GLY A 20 4.76 10.19 -14.47
C GLY A 20 5.27 10.22 -15.92
N PHE A 21 6.44 9.62 -16.21
CA PHE A 21 7.02 9.53 -17.56
C PHE A 21 7.17 10.87 -18.29
N GLU A 22 7.50 11.94 -17.57
CA GLU A 22 7.67 13.28 -18.13
C GLU A 22 9.09 13.49 -18.70
N GLU A 23 10.10 12.81 -18.14
CA GLU A 23 11.51 12.93 -18.52
C GLU A 23 11.94 11.79 -19.45
N TRP A 24 12.61 12.15 -20.57
CA TRP A 24 13.02 11.19 -21.59
C TRP A 24 14.43 11.52 -22.10
N ASP A 25 15.24 10.53 -22.32
CA ASP A 25 16.64 10.68 -22.74
C ASP A 25 16.79 11.18 -24.19
N GLY A 26 15.71 11.36 -24.91
CA GLY A 26 15.73 11.80 -26.30
C GLY A 26 14.36 11.90 -26.97
N GLY A 27 14.24 11.36 -28.17
CA GLY A 27 13.00 11.39 -28.97
C GLY A 27 11.92 10.43 -28.48
N ASN A 28 10.82 10.32 -29.26
CA ASN A 28 9.62 9.53 -28.88
C ASN A 28 9.84 8.02 -28.71
N THR A 29 10.97 7.50 -29.18
CA THR A 29 11.36 6.08 -29.07
C THR A 29 12.59 5.88 -28.17
N SER A 30 13.08 6.94 -27.50
CA SER A 30 14.07 6.84 -26.43
C SER A 30 13.42 6.26 -25.19
N GLU A 31 14.25 5.79 -24.27
CA GLU A 31 13.77 5.33 -22.96
C GLU A 31 13.39 6.51 -22.07
N PRO A 32 12.37 6.39 -21.21
CA PRO A 32 12.14 7.36 -20.15
C PRO A 32 13.33 7.34 -19.18
N THR A 33 13.77 8.50 -18.72
CA THR A 33 14.85 8.60 -17.72
C THR A 33 14.54 7.72 -16.51
N HIS A 34 15.50 6.92 -16.05
CA HIS A 34 15.40 5.90 -15.00
C HIS A 34 14.62 4.62 -15.37
N TRP A 35 14.21 4.48 -16.61
CA TRP A 35 13.49 3.29 -17.06
C TRP A 35 14.19 2.66 -18.25
N ASN A 36 14.20 1.34 -18.29
CA ASN A 36 14.93 0.56 -19.29
C ASN A 36 14.01 -0.41 -20.02
N SER A 37 14.26 -0.57 -21.29
CA SER A 37 13.54 -1.45 -22.21
C SER A 37 14.46 -2.50 -22.82
N PHE A 38 13.98 -3.17 -23.86
CA PHE A 38 14.85 -4.03 -24.66
C PHE A 38 15.98 -3.29 -25.38
N ALA A 39 15.90 -1.96 -25.53
CA ALA A 39 16.95 -1.18 -26.18
C ALA A 39 18.29 -1.23 -25.43
N THR A 40 18.23 -1.31 -24.09
CA THR A 40 19.40 -1.40 -23.21
C THR A 40 19.58 -2.80 -22.59
N SER A 41 18.86 -3.81 -23.12
CA SER A 41 18.92 -5.19 -22.66
C SER A 41 20.29 -5.82 -22.86
N ASP A 42 20.54 -6.92 -22.16
CA ASP A 42 21.70 -7.79 -22.40
C ASP A 42 21.27 -9.25 -22.64
N GLY A 43 22.25 -10.13 -22.83
CA GLY A 43 22.01 -11.54 -23.13
C GLY A 43 22.22 -11.87 -24.62
N THR A 44 22.16 -13.16 -24.94
CA THR A 44 22.49 -13.69 -26.26
C THR A 44 21.59 -13.15 -27.38
N PHE A 45 20.32 -12.86 -27.08
CA PHE A 45 19.32 -12.39 -28.03
C PHE A 45 18.97 -10.90 -27.88
N ALA A 46 19.70 -10.16 -27.05
CA ALA A 46 19.47 -8.73 -26.84
C ALA A 46 19.44 -7.93 -28.15
N SER A 47 20.35 -8.20 -29.07
CA SER A 47 20.41 -7.51 -30.36
C SER A 47 19.18 -7.74 -31.26
N LEU A 48 18.48 -8.87 -31.13
CA LEU A 48 17.25 -9.14 -31.87
C LEU A 48 16.04 -8.41 -31.25
N ALA A 49 16.08 -8.17 -29.95
CA ALA A 49 15.01 -7.51 -29.20
C ALA A 49 15.22 -5.99 -29.07
N SER A 50 16.35 -5.43 -29.52
CA SER A 50 16.72 -4.02 -29.30
C SER A 50 15.87 -2.98 -30.03
N SER A 51 14.97 -3.40 -30.92
CA SER A 51 14.00 -2.46 -31.51
C SER A 51 13.09 -1.89 -30.42
N PRO A 52 12.77 -0.58 -30.47
CA PRO A 52 11.88 0.00 -29.48
C PRO A 52 10.53 -0.70 -29.43
N HIS A 53 10.11 -1.14 -28.24
CA HIS A 53 8.80 -1.69 -27.94
C HIS A 53 7.98 -0.71 -27.11
N HIS A 54 8.28 0.59 -27.21
CA HIS A 54 7.65 1.65 -26.45
C HIS A 54 7.61 2.96 -27.22
N TYR A 55 6.73 3.84 -26.77
CA TYR A 55 6.61 5.21 -27.27
C TYR A 55 6.37 6.19 -26.13
N ARG A 56 6.96 7.40 -26.25
CA ARG A 56 6.47 8.58 -25.57
C ARG A 56 5.18 9.05 -26.25
N ARG A 57 4.13 9.18 -25.50
CA ARG A 57 2.86 9.76 -25.97
C ARG A 57 2.70 11.17 -25.44
N ASN A 58 2.20 12.07 -26.28
CA ASN A 58 1.90 13.46 -25.90
C ASN A 58 0.45 13.56 -25.43
N GLY A 59 0.18 14.53 -24.55
CA GLY A 59 -1.15 14.84 -24.05
C GLY A 59 -1.57 13.99 -22.87
N GLY A 60 -0.81 13.98 -21.81
CA GLY A 60 -1.01 13.26 -20.54
C GLY A 60 -2.42 12.76 -20.21
N ARG A 61 -2.55 11.93 -19.25
CA ARG A 61 -3.83 11.39 -18.77
C ARG A 61 -4.77 12.53 -18.31
N PRO A 62 -6.10 12.47 -18.57
CA PRO A 62 -7.02 13.46 -18.00
C PRO A 62 -6.93 13.54 -16.48
N GLY A 63 -6.73 14.75 -15.95
CA GLY A 63 -6.58 15.00 -14.52
C GLY A 63 -5.16 14.85 -13.97
N THR A 64 -4.16 14.48 -14.80
CA THR A 64 -2.74 14.61 -14.44
C THR A 64 -2.26 16.05 -14.62
N HIS A 65 -1.12 16.37 -13.98
CA HIS A 65 -0.37 17.60 -14.25
C HIS A 65 0.69 17.41 -15.34
N GLY A 66 0.87 16.15 -15.78
CA GLY A 66 1.81 15.76 -16.80
C GLY A 66 1.37 16.09 -18.23
N SER A 67 2.29 16.02 -19.15
CA SER A 67 2.09 16.25 -20.58
C SER A 67 2.44 15.04 -21.45
N HIS A 68 2.98 13.99 -20.84
CA HIS A 68 3.40 12.76 -21.50
C HIS A 68 2.91 11.53 -20.73
N TYR A 69 2.91 10.40 -21.40
CA TYR A 69 2.75 9.08 -20.79
C TYR A 69 3.51 8.03 -21.61
N LEU A 70 3.82 6.90 -20.99
CA LEU A 70 4.46 5.76 -21.63
C LEU A 70 3.42 4.86 -22.29
N THR A 71 3.72 4.35 -23.51
CA THR A 71 3.02 3.18 -24.08
C THR A 71 4.07 2.12 -24.42
N ILE A 72 3.94 0.92 -23.89
CA ILE A 72 4.68 -0.28 -24.29
C ILE A 72 3.78 -1.20 -25.11
N TYR A 73 4.36 -1.95 -26.06
CA TYR A 73 3.59 -2.81 -26.94
C TYR A 73 4.31 -4.11 -27.27
N CYS A 74 3.52 -5.15 -27.48
CA CYS A 74 4.00 -6.45 -27.92
C CYS A 74 4.38 -6.41 -29.40
N GLN A 75 5.44 -7.10 -29.78
CA GLN A 75 5.85 -7.27 -31.18
C GLN A 75 6.05 -8.77 -31.51
N SER A 76 5.82 -9.11 -32.76
CA SER A 76 6.18 -10.44 -33.26
C SER A 76 7.53 -10.37 -33.95
N ILE A 77 8.56 -11.00 -33.38
CA ILE A 77 9.92 -11.06 -33.90
C ILE A 77 10.21 -12.51 -34.28
N LEU A 78 10.45 -12.78 -35.56
CA LEU A 78 10.68 -14.13 -36.09
C LEU A 78 9.63 -15.16 -35.64
N GLY A 79 8.36 -14.74 -35.51
CA GLY A 79 7.27 -15.62 -35.05
C GLY A 79 7.18 -15.78 -33.53
N ILE A 80 8.10 -15.20 -32.77
CA ILE A 80 8.06 -15.16 -31.32
C ILE A 80 7.36 -13.87 -30.88
N LYS A 81 6.44 -13.98 -29.92
CA LYS A 81 5.79 -12.81 -29.29
C LYS A 81 6.73 -12.23 -28.24
N ALA A 82 7.40 -11.13 -28.58
CA ALA A 82 8.16 -10.34 -27.64
C ALA A 82 7.23 -9.34 -26.98
N ASN A 83 7.00 -9.50 -25.69
CA ASN A 83 6.13 -8.60 -24.91
C ASN A 83 6.70 -7.17 -24.85
N GLY A 84 5.83 -6.17 -24.76
CA GLY A 84 6.22 -4.86 -24.26
C GLY A 84 6.69 -5.01 -22.83
N ASN A 85 7.89 -4.53 -22.55
CA ASN A 85 8.49 -4.61 -21.21
C ASN A 85 9.24 -3.31 -20.91
N MET A 86 9.06 -2.78 -19.72
CA MET A 86 9.74 -1.62 -19.18
C MET A 86 10.06 -1.88 -17.71
N THR A 87 11.27 -1.55 -17.27
CA THR A 87 11.72 -1.84 -15.91
C THR A 87 12.66 -0.75 -15.39
N THR A 88 12.73 -0.61 -14.07
CA THR A 88 13.77 0.22 -13.40
C THR A 88 15.11 -0.50 -13.28
N GLY A 89 15.17 -1.78 -13.63
CA GLY A 89 16.37 -2.59 -13.72
C GLY A 89 16.83 -2.76 -15.17
N ARG A 90 17.38 -3.93 -15.49
CA ARG A 90 17.81 -4.32 -16.84
C ARG A 90 17.05 -5.55 -17.32
N ILE A 91 16.77 -5.64 -18.61
CA ILE A 91 16.19 -6.82 -19.23
C ILE A 91 17.31 -7.75 -19.69
N HIS A 92 17.28 -9.02 -19.26
CA HIS A 92 18.15 -10.07 -19.77
C HIS A 92 17.38 -10.95 -20.74
N ALA A 93 17.89 -11.08 -21.98
CA ALA A 93 17.25 -11.84 -23.06
C ALA A 93 18.25 -12.87 -23.62
N SER A 94 18.23 -14.10 -23.12
CA SER A 94 19.16 -15.17 -23.52
C SER A 94 18.47 -16.41 -24.07
N SER A 95 17.14 -16.42 -24.19
CA SER A 95 16.38 -17.52 -24.76
C SER A 95 15.31 -17.05 -25.74
N MET A 96 15.14 -17.77 -26.85
CA MET A 96 14.01 -17.56 -27.77
C MET A 96 12.67 -18.09 -27.22
N SER A 97 12.70 -18.92 -26.19
CA SER A 97 11.49 -19.29 -25.44
C SER A 97 11.14 -18.19 -24.44
N ALA A 98 10.04 -17.47 -24.65
CA ALA A 98 9.67 -16.36 -23.79
C ALA A 98 9.54 -16.75 -22.30
N ALA A 99 9.16 -17.98 -22.01
CA ALA A 99 8.97 -18.50 -20.65
C ALA A 99 10.25 -19.14 -20.05
N SER A 100 11.41 -19.01 -20.71
CA SER A 100 12.67 -19.54 -20.19
C SER A 100 13.14 -18.74 -18.97
N GLU A 101 13.72 -19.42 -17.98
CA GLU A 101 14.39 -18.82 -16.83
C GLU A 101 15.63 -17.99 -17.24
N ASP A 102 16.12 -18.14 -18.47
CA ASP A 102 17.18 -17.32 -19.05
C ASP A 102 16.69 -15.93 -19.52
N ASN A 103 15.40 -15.63 -19.37
CA ASN A 103 14.80 -14.33 -19.66
C ASN A 103 14.22 -13.75 -18.39
N TYR A 104 14.77 -12.64 -17.91
CA TYR A 104 14.36 -11.98 -16.67
C TYR A 104 14.65 -10.49 -16.67
N ASN A 105 13.97 -9.74 -15.82
CA ASN A 105 14.38 -8.40 -15.45
C ASN A 105 15.20 -8.46 -14.17
N TYR A 106 16.22 -7.60 -14.04
CA TYR A 106 17.07 -7.65 -12.85
C TYR A 106 17.65 -6.30 -12.48
N THR A 107 17.91 -6.12 -11.19
CA THR A 107 18.73 -5.03 -10.67
C THR A 107 20.20 -5.33 -10.92
N GLN A 108 20.90 -4.44 -11.62
CA GLN A 108 22.34 -4.52 -11.86
C GLN A 108 23.06 -3.44 -11.06
N ARG A 109 23.37 -3.70 -9.78
CA ARG A 109 23.96 -2.71 -8.86
C ARG A 109 25.31 -2.13 -9.32
N SER A 110 26.01 -2.81 -10.16
CA SER A 110 27.26 -2.32 -10.77
C SER A 110 27.06 -1.22 -11.83
N ASN A 111 25.80 -0.94 -12.21
CA ASN A 111 25.43 0.08 -13.18
C ASN A 111 24.27 0.92 -12.67
N ALA A 112 24.51 2.21 -12.44
CA ALA A 112 23.52 3.13 -11.90
C ALA A 112 22.27 3.32 -12.81
N ASP A 113 22.41 3.13 -14.12
CA ASP A 113 21.31 3.23 -15.08
C ASP A 113 20.31 2.04 -14.96
N HIS A 114 20.76 0.92 -14.37
CA HIS A 114 19.99 -0.31 -14.23
C HIS A 114 19.77 -0.72 -12.76
N CYS A 115 19.86 0.26 -11.87
CA CYS A 115 19.80 0.04 -10.44
C CYS A 115 19.09 1.22 -9.78
N GLN A 116 17.99 0.96 -9.11
CA GLN A 116 17.23 2.01 -8.45
C GLN A 116 17.32 1.84 -6.93
N PRO A 117 18.14 2.64 -6.22
CA PRO A 117 18.16 2.66 -4.75
C PRO A 117 16.81 3.03 -4.19
N PHE A 118 16.42 2.41 -3.07
CA PHE A 118 15.17 2.66 -2.41
C PHE A 118 15.28 2.33 -0.92
N SER A 119 14.61 3.13 -0.09
CA SER A 119 14.44 2.81 1.32
C SER A 119 13.04 3.27 1.74
N GLY A 120 12.29 2.40 2.35
CA GLY A 120 10.93 2.70 2.79
C GLY A 120 10.01 1.50 2.69
N THR A 121 8.84 1.64 3.31
CA THR A 121 7.81 0.61 3.39
C THR A 121 6.45 1.17 2.97
N PRO A 122 6.26 1.49 1.65
CA PRO A 122 5.00 2.03 1.16
C PRO A 122 3.83 1.06 1.40
N ASP A 123 2.64 1.60 1.67
CA ASP A 123 1.44 0.78 1.85
C ASP A 123 0.94 0.20 0.53
N SER A 124 1.06 0.97 -0.55
CA SER A 124 0.48 0.61 -1.83
C SER A 124 1.26 1.18 -3.01
N LEU A 125 1.17 0.50 -4.14
CA LEU A 125 1.53 0.99 -5.46
C LEU A 125 0.25 1.48 -6.16
N TYR A 126 0.25 2.73 -6.61
CA TYR A 126 -0.80 3.31 -7.46
C TYR A 126 -0.23 3.52 -8.84
N VAL A 127 -1.03 3.21 -9.87
CA VAL A 127 -0.65 3.42 -11.27
C VAL A 127 -1.89 3.57 -12.14
N TRP A 128 -1.88 4.53 -13.03
CA TRP A 128 -2.90 4.65 -14.05
C TRP A 128 -2.50 3.86 -15.28
N VAL A 129 -3.42 3.04 -15.76
CA VAL A 129 -3.19 2.14 -16.90
C VAL A 129 -4.31 2.24 -17.92
N SER A 130 -3.96 2.00 -19.17
CA SER A 130 -4.90 1.73 -20.25
C SER A 130 -4.35 0.57 -21.08
N PHE A 131 -5.00 -0.58 -21.01
CA PHE A 131 -4.55 -1.80 -21.67
C PHE A 131 -5.48 -2.19 -22.83
N TYR A 132 -4.95 -2.12 -24.03
CA TYR A 132 -5.56 -2.70 -25.21
C TYR A 132 -5.05 -4.13 -25.38
N ALA A 133 -5.96 -5.08 -25.27
CA ALA A 133 -5.71 -6.50 -25.51
C ALA A 133 -6.35 -6.90 -26.84
N ALA A 134 -5.55 -7.32 -27.80
CA ALA A 134 -6.05 -7.83 -29.09
C ALA A 134 -6.71 -9.21 -28.93
N SER A 135 -6.37 -9.94 -27.88
CA SER A 135 -7.01 -11.21 -27.47
C SER A 135 -7.66 -11.08 -26.10
N GLU A 136 -8.83 -11.70 -25.91
CA GLU A 136 -9.52 -11.71 -24.59
C GLU A 136 -8.73 -12.42 -23.48
N ASN A 137 -7.79 -13.28 -23.85
CA ASN A 137 -6.95 -14.02 -22.91
C ASN A 137 -5.68 -13.24 -22.51
N SER A 138 -5.36 -12.15 -23.21
CA SER A 138 -4.20 -11.32 -22.89
C SER A 138 -4.41 -10.60 -21.56
N LYS A 139 -3.37 -10.58 -20.73
CA LYS A 139 -3.34 -9.85 -19.45
C LYS A 139 -2.04 -9.10 -19.33
N ALA A 140 -2.10 -7.83 -18.97
CA ALA A 140 -0.96 -7.05 -18.61
C ALA A 140 -0.62 -7.25 -17.10
N GLN A 141 0.59 -6.86 -16.71
CA GLN A 141 1.00 -6.87 -15.31
C GLN A 141 1.83 -5.62 -15.00
N VAL A 142 1.60 -5.09 -13.81
CA VAL A 142 2.48 -4.14 -13.13
C VAL A 142 2.95 -4.79 -11.86
N SER A 143 4.24 -4.72 -11.55
CA SER A 143 4.80 -5.22 -10.31
C SER A 143 5.92 -4.31 -9.79
N ALA A 144 6.05 -4.23 -8.48
CA ALA A 144 7.14 -3.59 -7.78
C ALA A 144 7.65 -4.54 -6.69
N ILE A 145 8.96 -4.71 -6.63
CA ILE A 145 9.63 -5.57 -5.66
C ILE A 145 10.66 -4.71 -4.95
N LEU A 146 10.57 -4.63 -3.63
CA LEU A 146 11.54 -4.01 -2.75
C LEU A 146 12.49 -5.11 -2.27
N HIS A 147 13.78 -4.95 -2.49
CA HIS A 147 14.74 -6.02 -2.21
C HIS A 147 16.01 -5.52 -1.51
N GLY A 148 16.77 -6.45 -0.97
CA GLY A 148 17.97 -6.18 -0.20
C GLY A 148 19.17 -5.73 -1.01
N ASP A 149 20.30 -5.60 -0.35
CA ASP A 149 21.58 -5.16 -0.93
C ASP A 149 22.25 -6.28 -1.75
N SER A 150 21.54 -6.77 -2.77
CA SER A 150 22.04 -7.75 -3.77
C SER A 150 21.34 -7.54 -5.11
N ASP A 151 21.94 -8.01 -6.20
CA ASP A 151 21.25 -8.07 -7.49
C ASP A 151 20.03 -9.00 -7.36
N PHE A 152 18.87 -8.56 -7.85
CA PHE A 152 17.62 -9.30 -7.76
C PHE A 152 17.07 -9.59 -9.17
N LYS A 153 16.56 -10.81 -9.40
CA LYS A 153 16.03 -11.28 -10.69
C LYS A 153 14.55 -11.62 -10.58
N ALA A 154 13.72 -10.95 -11.36
CA ALA A 154 12.29 -11.25 -11.47
C ALA A 154 11.97 -11.87 -12.86
N PRO A 155 11.21 -12.98 -12.92
CA PRO A 155 10.51 -13.63 -11.79
C PRO A 155 11.34 -14.64 -11.00
N ASN A 156 12.58 -14.95 -11.39
CA ASN A 156 13.36 -16.12 -10.95
C ASN A 156 13.58 -16.19 -9.43
N GLN A 157 13.58 -15.05 -8.73
CA GLN A 157 13.82 -14.97 -7.28
C GLN A 157 12.62 -14.46 -6.48
N GLU A 158 11.46 -14.38 -7.09
CA GLU A 158 10.24 -13.92 -6.41
C GLU A 158 9.74 -14.88 -5.30
N GLU A 159 10.19 -16.11 -5.29
CA GLU A 159 9.89 -17.10 -4.24
C GLU A 159 10.99 -17.17 -3.15
N ASP A 160 12.11 -16.44 -3.31
CA ASP A 160 13.22 -16.43 -2.36
C ASP A 160 13.02 -15.29 -1.34
N THR A 161 12.32 -15.58 -0.26
CA THR A 161 11.93 -14.61 0.77
C THR A 161 13.11 -13.94 1.49
N GLU A 162 14.32 -14.51 1.40
CA GLU A 162 15.53 -13.92 2.00
C GLU A 162 16.11 -12.78 1.15
N LYS A 163 15.67 -12.63 -0.10
CA LYS A 163 16.22 -11.66 -1.04
C LYS A 163 15.38 -10.41 -1.21
N TYR A 164 14.10 -10.44 -0.83
CA TYR A 164 13.24 -9.29 -0.93
C TYR A 164 12.64 -8.89 0.43
N CYS A 165 12.11 -7.68 0.50
CA CYS A 165 11.44 -7.10 1.65
C CYS A 165 9.92 -7.21 1.47
N GLY A 166 9.43 -6.63 0.38
CA GLY A 166 8.01 -6.57 0.08
C GLY A 166 7.76 -6.49 -1.43
N ARG A 167 6.53 -6.79 -1.81
CA ARG A 167 6.11 -6.80 -3.21
C ARG A 167 4.68 -6.36 -3.40
N ALA A 168 4.42 -5.69 -4.53
CA ALA A 168 3.09 -5.35 -5.02
C ALA A 168 2.98 -5.82 -6.47
N SER A 169 1.91 -6.53 -6.82
CA SER A 169 1.70 -7.01 -8.19
C SER A 169 0.23 -7.08 -8.55
N ALA A 170 -0.12 -6.54 -9.71
CA ALA A 170 -1.46 -6.63 -10.26
C ALA A 170 -1.44 -7.15 -11.69
N ARG A 171 -2.34 -8.07 -12.00
CA ARG A 171 -2.64 -8.56 -13.35
C ARG A 171 -4.03 -8.10 -13.73
N PHE A 172 -4.18 -7.54 -14.91
CA PHE A 172 -5.47 -7.01 -15.35
C PHE A 172 -5.73 -7.35 -16.82
N ALA A 173 -7.02 -7.52 -17.12
CA ALA A 173 -7.51 -7.74 -18.45
C ALA A 173 -7.63 -6.39 -19.20
N ARG A 174 -8.08 -6.46 -20.47
CA ARG A 174 -8.33 -5.29 -21.31
C ARG A 174 -9.16 -4.22 -20.60
N THR A 175 -8.67 -2.97 -20.62
CA THR A 175 -9.36 -1.80 -20.06
C THR A 175 -9.91 -0.87 -21.15
N THR A 176 -9.36 -0.94 -22.36
CA THR A 176 -9.83 -0.15 -23.51
C THR A 176 -10.06 -1.02 -24.74
N THR A 177 -10.99 -0.62 -25.61
CA THR A 177 -11.27 -1.26 -26.89
C THR A 177 -10.47 -0.66 -28.05
N SER A 178 -9.70 0.41 -27.80
CA SER A 178 -8.93 1.13 -28.81
C SER A 178 -7.42 1.08 -28.48
N ALA A 179 -6.61 0.71 -29.45
CA ALA A 179 -5.15 0.77 -29.33
C ALA A 179 -4.60 2.22 -29.37
N THR A 180 -5.41 3.19 -29.79
CA THR A 180 -4.97 4.58 -30.00
C THR A 180 -5.64 5.60 -29.09
N THR A 181 -6.75 5.21 -28.46
CA THR A 181 -7.51 6.08 -27.54
C THR A 181 -7.53 5.43 -26.16
N PRO A 182 -6.70 5.87 -25.22
CA PRO A 182 -6.66 5.29 -23.88
C PRO A 182 -7.97 5.53 -23.11
N GLU A 183 -8.45 4.49 -22.45
CA GLU A 183 -9.45 4.56 -21.36
C GLU A 183 -8.73 4.20 -20.07
N TRP A 184 -8.54 5.19 -19.21
CA TRP A 184 -7.68 5.08 -18.05
C TRP A 184 -8.39 4.45 -16.85
N MET A 185 -7.70 3.52 -16.22
CA MET A 185 -8.10 2.86 -14.98
C MET A 185 -7.00 3.03 -13.93
N LEU A 186 -7.38 3.45 -12.73
CA LEU A 186 -6.46 3.43 -11.58
C LEU A 186 -6.35 2.00 -11.04
N VAL A 187 -5.15 1.48 -11.00
CA VAL A 187 -4.79 0.22 -10.35
C VAL A 187 -4.13 0.56 -9.01
N GLN A 188 -4.69 0.03 -7.93
CA GLN A 188 -4.20 0.20 -6.55
C GLN A 188 -3.82 -1.17 -6.02
N VAL A 189 -2.56 -1.33 -5.64
CA VAL A 189 -2.02 -2.63 -5.22
C VAL A 189 -1.36 -2.47 -3.86
N PRO A 190 -1.90 -3.09 -2.80
CA PRO A 190 -1.23 -3.13 -1.51
C PRO A 190 0.12 -3.85 -1.62
N PHE A 191 1.13 -3.35 -0.90
CA PHE A 191 2.35 -4.11 -0.68
C PHE A 191 2.10 -5.24 0.30
N VAL A 192 2.71 -6.39 0.03
CA VAL A 192 2.78 -7.54 0.93
C VAL A 192 4.24 -7.67 1.37
N TYR A 193 4.46 -7.54 2.68
CA TYR A 193 5.77 -7.63 3.31
C TYR A 193 5.96 -9.03 3.89
N ASP A 194 6.20 -10.01 3.02
CA ASP A 194 6.41 -11.42 3.36
C ASP A 194 7.87 -11.88 3.19
N GLY A 195 8.75 -10.96 2.77
CA GLY A 195 10.19 -11.16 2.73
C GLY A 195 10.88 -10.82 4.06
N THR A 196 12.13 -11.21 4.19
CA THR A 196 12.94 -11.01 5.43
C THR A 196 14.11 -10.04 5.24
N SER A 197 14.34 -9.57 4.02
CA SER A 197 15.37 -8.58 3.70
C SER A 197 14.89 -7.17 4.05
N GLU A 198 15.81 -6.25 4.33
CA GLU A 198 15.52 -4.82 4.39
C GLU A 198 15.52 -4.22 2.97
N ALA A 199 14.69 -3.21 2.72
CA ALA A 199 14.65 -2.52 1.45
C ALA A 199 15.91 -1.67 1.23
N SER A 200 16.64 -1.94 0.17
CA SER A 200 17.81 -1.18 -0.28
C SER A 200 17.68 -0.74 -1.73
N TYR A 201 16.92 -1.49 -2.50
CA TYR A 201 16.64 -1.27 -3.91
C TYR A 201 15.20 -1.62 -4.27
N MET A 202 14.73 -1.10 -5.40
CA MET A 202 13.48 -1.49 -6.01
C MET A 202 13.69 -2.00 -7.44
N LEU A 203 12.87 -2.97 -7.84
CA LEU A 203 12.71 -3.43 -9.20
C LEU A 203 11.23 -3.33 -9.59
N VAL A 204 10.92 -2.35 -10.44
CA VAL A 204 9.56 -2.16 -10.97
C VAL A 204 9.51 -2.68 -12.39
N ASN A 205 8.46 -3.43 -12.72
CA ASN A 205 8.26 -4.03 -14.02
C ASN A 205 6.86 -3.74 -14.57
N LEU A 206 6.80 -3.32 -15.81
CA LEU A 206 5.60 -3.12 -16.61
C LEU A 206 5.65 -4.07 -17.80
N THR A 207 4.61 -4.90 -17.99
CA THR A 207 4.59 -5.81 -19.13
C THR A 207 3.19 -5.95 -19.74
N THR A 208 3.13 -6.07 -21.07
CA THR A 208 1.90 -6.38 -21.79
C THR A 208 1.44 -7.83 -21.58
N ASN A 209 2.34 -8.72 -21.12
CA ASN A 209 2.06 -10.15 -21.00
C ASN A 209 2.40 -10.65 -19.61
N ALA A 210 1.39 -10.78 -18.74
CA ALA A 210 1.53 -11.31 -17.39
C ALA A 210 2.07 -12.76 -17.35
N VAL A 211 1.89 -13.48 -18.44
CA VAL A 211 2.52 -14.80 -18.68
C VAL A 211 3.36 -14.67 -19.95
N PRO A 212 4.68 -14.80 -19.87
CA PRO A 212 5.55 -14.62 -21.01
C PRO A 212 5.14 -15.49 -22.21
N GLY A 213 5.05 -14.89 -23.39
CA GLY A 213 4.67 -15.56 -24.64
C GLY A 213 3.18 -15.83 -24.84
N SER A 214 2.32 -15.50 -23.87
CA SER A 214 0.87 -15.81 -23.92
C SER A 214 0.02 -14.73 -24.57
N GLY A 215 0.51 -13.50 -24.70
CA GLY A 215 -0.23 -12.36 -25.25
C GLY A 215 -0.39 -12.39 -26.77
N ASP A 216 -0.92 -11.33 -27.33
CA ASP A 216 -1.03 -11.08 -28.77
C ASP A 216 0.03 -10.06 -29.22
N GLY A 217 0.52 -10.19 -30.47
CA GLY A 217 1.51 -9.28 -31.04
C GLY A 217 1.06 -7.83 -31.21
N ASN A 218 -0.22 -7.56 -30.98
CA ASN A 218 -0.81 -6.21 -31.06
C ASN A 218 -1.24 -5.67 -29.68
N ASP A 219 -0.94 -6.38 -28.60
CA ASP A 219 -1.24 -5.89 -27.25
C ASP A 219 -0.43 -4.63 -26.93
N SER A 220 -1.05 -3.63 -26.29
CA SER A 220 -0.38 -2.41 -25.87
C SER A 220 -0.87 -1.93 -24.52
N LEU A 221 0.07 -1.50 -23.67
CA LEU A 221 -0.19 -0.98 -22.35
C LEU A 221 0.31 0.47 -22.26
N SER A 222 -0.59 1.40 -22.00
CA SER A 222 -0.26 2.77 -21.64
C SER A 222 -0.23 2.90 -20.11
N VAL A 223 0.76 3.63 -19.60
CA VAL A 223 1.01 3.82 -18.16
C VAL A 223 1.31 5.27 -17.87
N ASP A 224 0.75 5.78 -16.77
CA ASP A 224 0.98 7.13 -16.29
C ASP A 224 0.86 7.20 -14.77
N ASP A 225 1.46 8.21 -14.14
CA ASP A 225 1.37 8.53 -12.71
C ASP A 225 1.51 7.29 -11.81
N LEU A 226 2.64 6.57 -11.95
CA LEU A 226 3.01 5.48 -11.05
C LEU A 226 3.67 6.07 -9.81
N GLU A 227 3.10 5.77 -8.64
CA GLU A 227 3.58 6.30 -7.36
C GLU A 227 3.45 5.28 -6.23
N PHE A 228 4.28 5.42 -5.23
CA PHE A 228 4.16 4.71 -3.96
C PHE A 228 3.39 5.57 -2.96
N VAL A 229 2.44 4.96 -2.29
CA VAL A 229 1.57 5.62 -1.32
C VAL A 229 1.94 5.20 0.09
N TYR A 230 2.08 6.18 0.96
CA TYR A 230 2.45 6.01 2.37
C TYR A 230 1.29 6.39 3.28
N SER A 231 1.16 5.70 4.42
CA SER A 231 0.09 5.95 5.37
C SER A 231 0.41 7.11 6.31
N ALA A 232 -0.48 8.08 6.33
CA ALA A 232 -0.53 9.13 7.34
C ALA A 232 -1.86 9.08 8.12
N TRP A 233 -2.38 7.88 8.37
CA TRP A 233 -3.62 7.69 9.10
C TRP A 233 -3.40 7.42 10.58
N LEU A 234 -4.34 7.90 11.42
CA LEU A 234 -4.46 7.49 12.82
C LEU A 234 -5.49 6.35 12.95
N THR A 235 -5.21 5.43 13.83
CA THR A 235 -6.12 4.36 14.25
C THR A 235 -6.87 4.71 15.53
N ALA A 236 -6.29 5.58 16.37
CA ALA A 236 -6.88 6.03 17.62
C ALA A 236 -6.35 7.41 18.02
N VAL A 237 -7.12 8.09 18.87
CA VAL A 237 -6.70 9.31 19.56
C VAL A 237 -7.09 9.21 21.03
N SER A 238 -6.21 9.65 21.92
CA SER A 238 -6.50 9.79 23.36
C SER A 238 -6.10 11.18 23.87
N ILE A 239 -6.83 11.65 24.90
CA ILE A 239 -6.66 12.95 25.54
C ILE A 239 -6.49 12.66 27.04
N ASP A 240 -5.34 12.97 27.61
CA ASP A 240 -4.95 12.66 28.99
C ASP A 240 -5.29 11.20 29.38
N GLY A 241 -4.92 10.26 28.47
CA GLY A 241 -5.15 8.83 28.64
C GLY A 241 -6.59 8.35 28.34
N ARG A 242 -7.53 9.25 28.08
CA ARG A 242 -8.91 8.90 27.72
C ARG A 242 -9.10 8.81 26.22
N ALA A 243 -9.50 7.65 25.71
CA ALA A 243 -9.72 7.44 24.28
C ALA A 243 -10.90 8.26 23.74
N VAL A 244 -10.76 8.87 22.57
CA VAL A 244 -11.86 9.42 21.79
C VAL A 244 -12.69 8.24 21.25
N ARG A 245 -13.89 8.05 21.78
CA ARG A 245 -14.76 6.93 21.39
C ARG A 245 -15.25 7.10 19.96
N TYR A 246 -15.43 5.99 19.27
CA TYR A 246 -15.91 5.93 17.89
C TYR A 246 -15.02 6.66 16.88
N PHE A 247 -13.73 6.79 17.20
CA PHE A 247 -12.75 7.34 16.26
C PHE A 247 -12.73 6.52 14.96
N ARG A 248 -12.67 7.21 13.82
CA ARG A 248 -12.62 6.60 12.48
C ARG A 248 -11.54 7.27 11.67
N LYS A 249 -10.58 6.51 11.16
CA LYS A 249 -9.43 7.05 10.44
C LYS A 249 -9.82 7.96 9.25
N GLY A 250 -10.89 7.67 8.55
CA GLY A 250 -11.36 8.46 7.39
C GLY A 250 -12.07 9.77 7.74
N LYS A 251 -12.37 10.05 9.02
CA LYS A 251 -12.93 11.30 9.47
C LYS A 251 -11.80 12.17 10.03
N LEU A 252 -11.67 13.40 9.55
CA LEU A 252 -10.57 14.29 9.94
C LEU A 252 -10.98 15.35 10.97
N ASP A 253 -12.26 15.70 11.04
CA ASP A 253 -12.76 16.73 11.93
C ASP A 253 -13.67 16.13 12.98
N TYR A 254 -13.38 16.41 14.25
CA TYR A 254 -14.10 15.92 15.41
C TYR A 254 -14.50 17.06 16.34
N THR A 255 -15.74 17.02 16.85
CA THR A 255 -16.11 17.75 18.05
C THR A 255 -16.14 16.74 19.19
N VAL A 256 -15.33 16.95 20.23
CA VAL A 256 -15.16 16.02 21.35
C VAL A 256 -15.73 16.65 22.61
N HIS A 257 -16.75 16.02 23.18
CA HIS A 257 -17.29 16.45 24.47
C HIS A 257 -16.35 16.01 25.60
N VAL A 258 -15.97 16.95 26.45
CA VAL A 258 -15.20 16.73 27.66
C VAL A 258 -16.06 17.02 28.89
N ASP A 259 -16.12 16.11 29.81
CA ASP A 259 -16.92 16.18 31.05
C ASP A 259 -16.22 16.95 32.19
N ASP A 260 -14.92 17.23 32.01
CA ASP A 260 -14.10 18.00 32.94
C ASP A 260 -13.45 19.18 32.19
N ALA A 261 -13.65 20.39 32.69
CA ALA A 261 -13.05 21.59 32.11
C ALA A 261 -11.51 21.56 32.14
N ALA A 262 -10.90 20.78 33.04
CA ALA A 262 -9.43 20.60 33.03
C ALA A 262 -8.93 19.99 31.70
N LEU A 263 -9.74 19.18 31.02
CA LEU A 263 -9.45 18.55 29.73
C LEU A 263 -9.48 19.54 28.55
N LEU A 264 -9.91 20.78 28.76
CA LEU A 264 -9.73 21.85 27.76
C LEU A 264 -8.25 22.30 27.65
N ASN A 265 -7.43 21.99 28.66
CA ASN A 265 -5.99 22.21 28.64
C ASN A 265 -5.25 20.88 28.85
N PRO A 266 -5.36 19.98 27.88
CA PRO A 266 -4.83 18.62 28.02
C PRO A 266 -3.30 18.67 28.18
N THR A 267 -2.77 17.84 29.10
CA THR A 267 -1.33 17.68 29.30
C THR A 267 -0.72 16.75 28.26
N THR A 268 -1.52 15.81 27.76
CA THR A 268 -1.12 14.84 26.72
C THR A 268 -2.23 14.59 25.74
N VAL A 269 -1.91 14.70 24.46
CA VAL A 269 -2.77 14.23 23.38
C VAL A 269 -1.95 13.27 22.52
N VAL A 270 -2.41 12.05 22.39
CA VAL A 270 -1.70 10.99 21.66
C VAL A 270 -2.55 10.53 20.50
N GLY A 271 -2.04 10.72 19.29
CA GLY A 271 -2.53 10.03 18.08
C GLY A 271 -1.74 8.75 17.88
N THR A 272 -2.42 7.63 17.66
CA THR A 272 -1.77 6.35 17.34
C THR A 272 -1.75 6.19 15.83
N PRO A 273 -0.59 6.29 15.17
CA PRO A 273 -0.51 6.10 13.72
C PRO A 273 -0.81 4.66 13.32
N GLU A 274 -1.25 4.46 12.07
CA GLU A 274 -1.54 3.15 11.50
C GLU A 274 -0.25 2.35 11.27
N VAL A 275 0.82 3.05 10.89
CA VAL A 275 2.17 2.49 10.71
C VAL A 275 3.15 3.11 11.70
N SER A 276 4.10 2.29 12.19
CA SER A 276 5.02 2.69 13.27
C SER A 276 5.97 3.83 12.88
N ASP A 277 6.28 3.96 11.60
CA ASP A 277 7.29 4.90 11.08
C ASP A 277 6.69 6.27 10.74
N ALA A 278 5.37 6.43 10.84
CA ALA A 278 4.73 7.73 10.78
C ALA A 278 4.92 8.49 12.10
N THR A 279 5.13 9.81 11.99
CA THR A 279 5.27 10.71 13.15
C THR A 279 4.00 11.50 13.38
N VAL A 280 3.75 11.92 14.62
CA VAL A 280 2.57 12.73 14.98
C VAL A 280 3.04 13.97 15.73
N GLU A 281 2.78 15.13 15.16
CA GLU A 281 2.94 16.42 15.82
C GLU A 281 1.58 16.87 16.38
N THR A 282 1.56 17.33 17.62
CA THR A 282 0.35 17.81 18.30
C THR A 282 0.43 19.32 18.56
N VAL A 283 -0.60 20.03 18.15
CA VAL A 283 -0.77 21.46 18.41
C VAL A 283 -2.07 21.68 19.18
N VAL A 284 -1.97 22.29 20.36
CA VAL A 284 -3.12 22.63 21.21
C VAL A 284 -3.27 24.16 21.25
N ALA A 285 -4.45 24.65 20.94
CA ALA A 285 -4.77 26.07 20.90
C ALA A 285 -6.14 26.34 21.57
N PRO A 286 -6.19 26.94 22.77
CA PRO A 286 -7.45 27.38 23.37
C PRO A 286 -8.17 28.36 22.44
N LEU A 287 -9.48 28.15 22.24
CA LEU A 287 -10.35 29.05 21.46
C LEU A 287 -11.05 30.02 22.37
N ASP A 288 -11.61 29.53 23.49
CA ASP A 288 -12.30 30.30 24.52
C ASP A 288 -12.33 29.50 25.84
N ASP A 289 -13.07 30.00 26.86
CA ASP A 289 -13.18 29.34 28.18
C ASP A 289 -13.90 27.98 28.16
N THR A 290 -14.53 27.64 27.05
CA THR A 290 -15.37 26.43 26.89
C THR A 290 -14.90 25.49 25.80
N SER A 291 -13.89 25.91 25.02
CA SER A 291 -13.43 25.12 23.87
C SER A 291 -11.94 25.28 23.57
N THR A 292 -11.35 24.20 23.07
CA THR A 292 -9.94 24.13 22.67
C THR A 292 -9.81 23.37 21.35
N LEU A 293 -9.00 23.91 20.45
CA LEU A 293 -8.63 23.27 19.20
C LEU A 293 -7.39 22.41 19.40
N VAL A 294 -7.45 21.18 19.00
CA VAL A 294 -6.31 20.27 18.92
C VAL A 294 -6.12 19.85 17.47
N ARG A 295 -4.90 19.98 16.97
CA ARG A 295 -4.51 19.44 15.67
C ARG A 295 -3.46 18.37 15.87
N LEU A 296 -3.67 17.23 15.20
CA LEU A 296 -2.71 16.14 15.11
C LEU A 296 -2.25 16.07 13.65
N ILE A 297 -1.01 16.47 13.41
CA ILE A 297 -0.39 16.43 12.08
C ILE A 297 0.40 15.13 12.01
N VAL A 298 -0.12 14.20 11.23
CA VAL A 298 0.51 12.91 10.99
C VAL A 298 1.35 13.01 9.73
N THR A 299 2.64 12.74 9.83
CA THR A 299 3.54 12.69 8.68
C THR A 299 3.99 11.26 8.48
N ALA A 300 3.81 10.76 7.27
CA ALA A 300 4.20 9.41 6.89
C ALA A 300 5.73 9.24 6.84
N GLU A 301 6.19 8.00 6.69
CA GLU A 301 7.60 7.62 6.60
C GLU A 301 8.39 8.42 5.55
N ASP A 302 7.75 8.76 4.43
CA ASP A 302 8.36 9.52 3.33
C ASP A 302 8.68 10.99 3.68
N GLY A 303 8.22 11.48 4.82
CA GLY A 303 8.44 12.84 5.32
C GLY A 303 7.69 13.94 4.56
N ILE A 304 6.92 13.61 3.51
CA ILE A 304 6.19 14.56 2.66
C ILE A 304 4.68 14.31 2.63
N THR A 305 4.25 13.06 2.72
CA THR A 305 2.84 12.70 2.84
C THR A 305 2.36 13.02 4.24
N TYR A 306 1.37 13.88 4.38
CA TYR A 306 0.84 14.24 5.69
C TYR A 306 -0.68 14.36 5.70
N ARG A 307 -1.24 14.27 6.91
CA ARG A 307 -2.67 14.40 7.16
C ARG A 307 -2.90 15.09 8.49
N THR A 308 -3.86 16.01 8.54
CA THR A 308 -4.21 16.72 9.77
C THR A 308 -5.58 16.27 10.26
N TYR A 309 -5.62 15.80 11.51
CA TYR A 309 -6.84 15.62 12.26
C TYR A 309 -7.08 16.83 13.15
N THR A 310 -8.32 17.32 13.14
CA THR A 310 -8.74 18.50 13.92
C THR A 310 -9.78 18.07 14.94
N LEU A 311 -9.51 18.29 16.23
CA LEU A 311 -10.43 17.99 17.30
C LEU A 311 -10.79 19.32 18.01
N THR A 312 -12.07 19.65 18.07
CA THR A 312 -12.57 20.72 18.93
C THR A 312 -13.05 20.10 20.22
N LEU A 313 -12.27 20.25 21.29
CA LEU A 313 -12.68 19.85 22.64
C LEU A 313 -13.67 20.89 23.16
N THR A 314 -14.78 20.46 23.77
CA THR A 314 -15.75 21.39 24.34
C THR A 314 -16.45 20.78 25.56
N THR A 315 -16.70 21.62 26.58
CA THR A 315 -17.55 21.26 27.73
C THR A 315 -19.04 21.27 27.38
N GLY A 316 -19.42 21.89 26.23
CA GLY A 316 -20.74 21.72 25.65
C GLY A 316 -20.94 20.30 25.15
N ASN A 317 -22.20 19.86 25.06
CA ASN A 317 -22.55 18.57 24.47
C ASN A 317 -23.42 18.79 23.21
N PRO A 318 -22.84 19.33 22.13
CA PRO A 318 -23.58 19.53 20.88
C PRO A 318 -23.96 18.19 20.26
N GLU A 319 -25.03 18.20 19.46
CA GLU A 319 -25.46 17.01 18.74
C GLU A 319 -24.31 16.46 17.85
N GLY A 320 -24.05 15.16 17.93
CA GLY A 320 -22.99 14.51 17.19
C GLY A 320 -21.58 14.65 17.78
N ALA A 321 -21.43 15.22 18.97
CA ALA A 321 -20.14 15.23 19.66
C ALA A 321 -19.68 13.81 20.03
N PHE A 322 -18.37 13.58 19.90
CA PHE A 322 -17.74 12.31 20.24
C PHE A 322 -17.39 12.29 21.74
N PRO A 323 -17.87 11.31 22.52
CA PRO A 323 -17.52 11.25 23.94
C PRO A 323 -16.10 10.73 24.14
N LEU A 324 -15.44 11.21 25.20
CA LEU A 324 -14.26 10.55 25.75
C LEU A 324 -14.64 9.27 26.50
N ALA A 325 -13.75 8.33 26.57
CA ALA A 325 -13.88 7.20 27.47
C ALA A 325 -13.88 7.72 28.92
N ILE A 326 -14.76 7.20 29.76
CA ILE A 326 -14.74 7.47 31.21
C ILE A 326 -13.40 6.97 31.71
N GLY A 327 -12.68 7.87 32.43
CA GLY A 327 -11.28 7.61 32.80
C GLY A 327 -11.09 6.32 33.58
N ASP A 328 -10.41 5.42 32.91
CA ASP A 328 -9.56 4.42 33.54
C ASP A 328 -8.35 4.27 32.63
N SER A 329 -7.19 4.07 33.25
CA SER A 329 -5.91 3.74 32.62
C SER A 329 -6.10 2.87 31.37
N PRO A 330 -5.18 2.90 30.40
CA PRO A 330 -5.22 1.97 29.29
C PRO A 330 -5.21 0.56 29.85
N ALA A 331 -6.38 0.06 30.16
CA ALA A 331 -6.57 -1.33 30.48
C ALA A 331 -6.02 -2.07 29.26
N SER A 332 -4.96 -2.80 29.48
CA SER A 332 -4.46 -3.80 28.55
C SER A 332 -5.67 -4.42 27.86
N ASN A 333 -5.71 -4.37 26.53
CA ASN A 333 -6.72 -4.99 25.69
C ASN A 333 -6.66 -6.52 25.85
N SER A 334 -7.00 -7.02 27.02
CA SER A 334 -7.01 -8.45 27.37
C SER A 334 -8.37 -9.11 27.10
N PHE A 335 -9.27 -8.43 26.40
CA PHE A 335 -10.47 -9.07 25.92
C PHE A 335 -10.13 -10.04 24.79
N ARG A 336 -10.18 -11.34 25.09
CA ARG A 336 -9.89 -12.42 24.14
C ARG A 336 -11.09 -13.33 23.99
N VAL A 337 -11.26 -13.86 22.77
CA VAL A 337 -12.34 -14.78 22.41
C VAL A 337 -11.72 -15.92 21.62
N TYR A 338 -11.73 -17.13 22.17
CA TYR A 338 -11.13 -18.31 21.55
C TYR A 338 -11.80 -19.62 22.00
N PRO A 339 -11.78 -20.66 21.13
CA PRO A 339 -11.35 -20.62 19.73
C PRO A 339 -12.30 -19.77 18.88
N ASN A 340 -11.80 -19.30 17.73
CA ASN A 340 -12.62 -18.63 16.73
C ASN A 340 -12.04 -18.95 15.35
N PRO A 341 -12.70 -19.80 14.52
CA PRO A 341 -14.06 -20.34 14.72
C PRO A 341 -14.22 -21.24 15.96
N ALA A 342 -15.46 -21.28 16.48
CA ALA A 342 -15.86 -22.12 17.60
C ALA A 342 -16.91 -23.14 17.17
N THR A 343 -16.90 -24.34 17.77
CA THR A 343 -17.94 -25.36 17.61
C THR A 343 -19.01 -25.23 18.73
N ASP A 344 -18.84 -25.91 19.83
CA ASP A 344 -19.85 -26.02 20.88
C ASP A 344 -19.65 -25.04 22.03
N ALA A 345 -18.46 -24.44 22.15
CA ALA A 345 -18.15 -23.50 23.21
C ALA A 345 -17.09 -22.50 22.81
N VAL A 346 -17.09 -21.35 23.45
CA VAL A 346 -16.08 -20.31 23.33
C VAL A 346 -15.63 -19.84 24.71
N THR A 347 -14.35 -19.57 24.83
CA THR A 347 -13.74 -18.98 26.02
C THR A 347 -13.60 -17.47 25.80
N VAL A 348 -14.05 -16.70 26.78
CA VAL A 348 -13.93 -15.25 26.80
C VAL A 348 -13.09 -14.85 27.99
N GLU A 349 -11.98 -14.16 27.76
CA GLU A 349 -11.18 -13.49 28.80
C GLU A 349 -11.60 -12.01 28.82
N ALA A 350 -12.22 -11.59 29.90
CA ALA A 350 -12.71 -10.22 30.06
C ALA A 350 -13.01 -9.94 31.56
N ASP A 351 -13.10 -8.66 31.90
CA ASP A 351 -13.65 -8.21 33.19
C ASP A 351 -14.89 -7.35 32.94
N GLY A 352 -15.97 -7.65 33.66
CA GLY A 352 -17.27 -7.00 33.56
C GLY A 352 -18.29 -7.75 32.71
N ARG A 353 -19.34 -7.05 32.32
CA ARG A 353 -20.44 -7.63 31.55
C ARG A 353 -20.02 -7.98 30.12
N VAL A 354 -20.28 -9.23 29.74
CA VAL A 354 -20.10 -9.76 28.39
C VAL A 354 -21.43 -10.19 27.82
N ASP A 355 -21.78 -9.66 26.65
CA ASP A 355 -22.97 -10.00 25.89
C ASP A 355 -22.58 -10.75 24.60
N LEU A 356 -23.22 -11.88 24.33
CA LEU A 356 -23.21 -12.53 23.02
C LEU A 356 -24.45 -12.06 22.26
N VAL A 357 -24.27 -11.52 21.06
CA VAL A 357 -25.36 -10.97 20.25
C VAL A 357 -25.33 -11.55 18.83
N ASP A 358 -26.47 -11.62 18.17
CA ASP A 358 -26.59 -12.00 16.76
C ASP A 358 -26.28 -10.83 15.80
N LEU A 359 -26.44 -11.08 14.49
CA LEU A 359 -26.22 -10.08 13.44
C LEU A 359 -27.17 -8.88 13.52
N GLU A 360 -28.39 -9.09 14.07
CA GLU A 360 -29.38 -8.04 14.29
C GLU A 360 -29.15 -7.27 15.60
N GLY A 361 -28.12 -7.65 16.37
CA GLY A 361 -27.78 -7.03 17.65
C GLY A 361 -28.65 -7.51 18.81
N ARG A 362 -29.48 -8.58 18.64
CA ARG A 362 -30.26 -9.17 19.73
C ARG A 362 -29.34 -9.91 20.67
N GLN A 363 -29.50 -9.65 21.95
CA GLN A 363 -28.76 -10.31 23.00
C GLN A 363 -29.20 -11.77 23.14
N ILE A 364 -28.28 -12.70 23.01
CA ILE A 364 -28.51 -14.15 23.16
C ILE A 364 -28.12 -14.59 24.57
N ILE A 365 -26.91 -14.23 25.00
CA ILE A 365 -26.39 -14.53 26.33
C ILE A 365 -25.82 -13.25 26.92
N SER A 366 -26.04 -13.04 28.20
CA SER A 366 -25.41 -11.97 28.98
C SER A 366 -24.84 -12.54 30.27
N ARG A 367 -23.61 -12.22 30.60
CA ARG A 367 -22.94 -12.72 31.81
C ARG A 367 -21.92 -11.72 32.32
N GLU A 368 -21.85 -11.62 33.65
CA GLU A 368 -20.73 -10.95 34.31
C GLU A 368 -19.53 -11.91 34.34
N VAL A 369 -18.38 -11.45 33.89
CA VAL A 369 -17.13 -12.22 33.77
C VAL A 369 -16.06 -11.54 34.58
N HIS A 370 -15.30 -12.31 35.34
CA HIS A 370 -14.10 -11.90 36.07
C HIS A 370 -12.95 -12.82 35.66
N GLY A 371 -12.06 -12.31 34.80
CA GLY A 371 -10.97 -13.07 34.21
C GLY A 371 -11.43 -13.92 33.01
N THR A 372 -11.78 -15.21 33.24
CA THR A 372 -12.10 -16.16 32.15
C THR A 372 -13.48 -16.77 32.35
N ALA A 373 -14.28 -16.83 31.28
CA ALA A 373 -15.55 -17.55 31.29
C ALA A 373 -15.76 -18.37 30.00
N HIS A 374 -16.47 -19.50 30.14
CA HIS A 374 -16.90 -20.33 29.01
C HIS A 374 -18.35 -20.08 28.67
N PHE A 375 -18.62 -19.87 27.40
CA PHE A 375 -19.97 -19.69 26.85
C PHE A 375 -20.31 -20.94 26.03
N ASP A 376 -21.42 -21.58 26.36
CA ASP A 376 -21.96 -22.71 25.62
C ASP A 376 -22.69 -22.18 24.36
N LEU A 377 -22.27 -22.68 23.20
CA LEU A 377 -22.82 -22.33 21.89
C LEU A 377 -23.57 -23.50 21.25
N SER A 378 -23.66 -24.65 21.92
CA SER A 378 -24.19 -25.89 21.34
C SER A 378 -25.62 -25.75 20.83
N ALA A 379 -26.44 -24.89 21.45
CA ALA A 379 -27.80 -24.60 21.05
C ALA A 379 -27.94 -23.54 19.95
N LEU A 380 -26.83 -22.92 19.53
CA LEU A 380 -26.85 -21.86 18.54
C LEU A 380 -26.63 -22.40 17.13
N PRO A 381 -27.32 -21.91 16.09
CA PRO A 381 -27.04 -22.23 14.70
C PRO A 381 -25.61 -21.82 14.29
N SER A 382 -25.05 -22.52 13.31
CA SER A 382 -23.81 -22.07 12.65
C SER A 382 -24.02 -20.69 12.02
N GLY A 383 -23.05 -19.78 12.21
CA GLY A 383 -23.19 -18.41 11.76
C GLY A 383 -22.22 -17.46 12.40
N VAL A 384 -22.45 -16.16 12.16
CA VAL A 384 -21.63 -15.07 12.72
C VAL A 384 -22.38 -14.44 13.90
N TYR A 385 -21.65 -14.31 15.00
CA TYR A 385 -22.07 -13.67 16.23
C TYR A 385 -21.09 -12.59 16.64
N PHE A 386 -21.46 -11.78 17.63
CA PHE A 386 -20.54 -10.82 18.22
C PHE A 386 -20.52 -10.99 19.74
N VAL A 387 -19.31 -11.02 20.28
CA VAL A 387 -19.08 -10.94 21.73
C VAL A 387 -18.75 -9.50 22.06
N ARG A 388 -19.54 -8.88 22.92
CA ARG A 388 -19.49 -7.47 23.25
C ARG A 388 -19.26 -7.29 24.75
N THR A 389 -18.31 -6.43 25.09
CA THR A 389 -18.10 -5.89 26.43
C THR A 389 -18.52 -4.43 26.47
N ALA A 390 -18.41 -3.76 27.60
CA ALA A 390 -18.64 -2.33 27.71
C ALA A 390 -17.71 -1.50 26.80
N THR A 391 -16.52 -2.01 26.46
CA THR A 391 -15.46 -1.27 25.79
C THR A 391 -15.07 -1.81 24.41
N ALA A 392 -15.46 -3.05 24.06
CA ALA A 392 -15.01 -3.70 22.84
C ALA A 392 -16.02 -4.70 22.28
N THR A 393 -15.93 -4.98 20.98
CA THR A 393 -16.74 -6.01 20.29
C THR A 393 -15.81 -6.87 19.43
N ARG A 394 -15.95 -8.19 19.50
CA ARG A 394 -15.23 -9.14 18.65
C ARG A 394 -16.21 -10.03 17.88
N ARG A 395 -15.90 -10.27 16.62
CA ARG A 395 -16.63 -11.23 15.78
C ARG A 395 -16.30 -12.66 16.24
N LEU A 396 -17.32 -13.49 16.39
CA LEU A 396 -17.23 -14.91 16.64
C LEU A 396 -17.90 -15.66 15.49
N VAL A 397 -17.22 -16.64 14.94
CA VAL A 397 -17.75 -17.56 13.93
C VAL A 397 -18.08 -18.87 14.62
N LYS A 398 -19.35 -19.33 14.55
CA LYS A 398 -19.83 -20.64 15.01
C LYS A 398 -19.91 -21.57 13.80
N GLU A 399 -19.20 -22.67 13.84
CA GLU A 399 -19.27 -23.77 12.86
C GLU A 399 -20.33 -24.81 13.21
#